data_bcec530507c4e608284a53a28310f9c9
#
_entry.id   bcec530507c4e608284a53a28310f9c9
#
_cell.length_a   1.000
_cell.length_b   1.000
_cell.length_c   1.000
_cell.angle_alpha   90.00
_cell.angle_beta   90.00
_cell.angle_gamma   90.00
#
_symmetry.space_group_name_H-M   'P 1'
#
loop_
_entity.id
_entity.type
_entity.pdbx_description
1 polymer ?
#
loop_
_entity_poly.entity_id
_entity_poly.type
_entity_poly.pdbx_seq_one_letter_code
_entity_poly.pdbx_strand_id
1 'polypeptide(L)'
;MNEIDYSDALVYIVDDEAPLRDAISSLLRSVGMQVAGFGSVAAFLAEQRREQTSCLLLDVRLQGVSGLDFQAELNRDGVALPIIFMTGHGDIPMSVRAMKAGAVDFLAKPFRDQDLLDAIHTALAADQERRQRDQAINGLNARYATLTPREREIMALAARGLMNKQIAGEVGTSEITVKIHRGNAMRKMQAKTFADLVRMAEALGLAGVKAGG
;
A
#
# COMPACT_ATOMS: atom_id res chain seq x y z
N MET A 1 1.20 -18.07 12.13
CA MET A 1 1.80 -16.73 12.18
C MET A 1 3.00 -16.84 11.26
N ASN A 2 2.94 -16.32 10.01
CA ASN A 2 4.11 -16.33 9.13
C ASN A 2 5.15 -15.41 9.78
N GLU A 3 6.31 -15.96 10.12
CA GLU A 3 7.48 -15.14 10.45
C GLU A 3 7.76 -14.28 9.22
N ILE A 4 7.67 -12.95 9.40
CA ILE A 4 8.09 -12.02 8.37
C ILE A 4 9.60 -12.17 8.27
N ASP A 5 10.09 -12.58 7.11
CA ASP A 5 11.53 -12.57 6.85
C ASP A 5 11.98 -11.10 6.72
N TYR A 6 12.66 -10.61 7.75
CA TYR A 6 13.15 -9.24 7.81
C TYR A 6 14.46 -9.02 7.05
N SER A 7 15.05 -10.05 6.45
CA SER A 7 16.33 -9.95 5.73
C SER A 7 16.24 -9.00 4.52
N ASP A 8 15.03 -8.87 3.94
CA ASP A 8 14.75 -7.96 2.83
C ASP A 8 14.01 -6.67 3.27
N ALA A 9 13.76 -6.48 4.56
CA ALA A 9 13.10 -5.28 5.05
C ALA A 9 14.08 -4.13 5.23
N LEU A 10 13.68 -2.92 4.83
CA LEU A 10 14.47 -1.70 4.94
C LEU A 10 13.81 -0.70 5.90
N VAL A 11 14.54 -0.34 6.93
CA VAL A 11 14.14 0.72 7.87
C VAL A 11 14.89 2.00 7.51
N TYR A 12 14.16 3.03 7.10
CA TYR A 12 14.68 4.38 6.95
C TYR A 12 14.66 5.07 8.30
N ILE A 13 15.71 5.82 8.63
CA ILE A 13 15.82 6.63 9.85
C ILE A 13 16.11 8.05 9.45
N VAL A 14 15.24 8.99 9.83
CA VAL A 14 15.46 10.43 9.67
C VAL A 14 15.47 11.07 11.04
N ASP A 15 16.68 11.44 11.48
CA ASP A 15 16.95 12.02 12.79
C ASP A 15 18.23 12.86 12.67
N ASP A 16 18.27 14.08 13.18
CA ASP A 16 19.48 14.94 13.09
C ASP A 16 20.53 14.61 14.16
N GLU A 17 20.16 13.85 15.21
CA GLU A 17 21.07 13.34 16.23
C GLU A 17 21.86 12.12 15.73
N ALA A 18 23.07 12.33 15.19
CA ALA A 18 23.91 11.24 14.65
C ALA A 18 24.16 10.09 15.65
N PRO A 19 24.47 10.32 16.94
CA PRO A 19 24.71 9.22 17.89
C PRO A 19 23.47 8.33 18.09
N LEU A 20 22.28 8.91 18.15
CA LEU A 20 21.04 8.15 18.28
C LEU A 20 20.74 7.34 17.01
N ARG A 21 20.88 7.98 15.85
CA ARG A 21 20.71 7.34 14.55
C ARG A 21 21.65 6.14 14.37
N ASP A 22 22.91 6.27 14.81
CA ASP A 22 23.92 5.20 14.74
C ASP A 22 23.60 4.06 15.73
N ALA A 23 23.14 4.38 16.94
CA ALA A 23 22.72 3.37 17.93
C ALA A 23 21.52 2.56 17.43
N ILE A 24 20.47 3.22 16.93
CA ILE A 24 19.31 2.55 16.32
C ILE A 24 19.75 1.70 15.14
N SER A 25 20.59 2.23 14.25
CA SER A 25 21.09 1.49 13.09
C SER A 25 21.85 0.22 13.49
N SER A 26 22.65 0.29 14.54
CA SER A 26 23.40 -0.86 15.06
C SER A 26 22.47 -1.92 15.65
N LEU A 27 21.47 -1.51 16.43
CA LEU A 27 20.46 -2.40 16.98
C LEU A 27 19.71 -3.15 15.86
N LEU A 28 19.19 -2.42 14.87
CA LEU A 28 18.40 -3.03 13.79
C LEU A 28 19.20 -3.98 12.91
N ARG A 29 20.46 -3.63 12.61
CA ARG A 29 21.39 -4.53 11.91
C ARG A 29 21.69 -5.79 12.70
N SER A 30 21.79 -5.71 14.05
CA SER A 30 22.04 -6.87 14.89
C SER A 30 20.91 -7.91 14.85
N VAL A 31 19.69 -7.49 14.52
CA VAL A 31 18.53 -8.37 14.32
C VAL A 31 18.26 -8.68 12.84
N GLY A 32 19.20 -8.39 11.94
CA GLY A 32 19.16 -8.78 10.54
C GLY A 32 18.43 -7.83 9.59
N MET A 33 18.01 -6.63 10.05
CA MET A 33 17.32 -5.65 9.21
C MET A 33 18.30 -4.79 8.40
N GLN A 34 17.90 -4.38 7.19
CA GLN A 34 18.61 -3.37 6.42
C GLN A 34 18.23 -1.97 6.94
N VAL A 35 19.20 -1.07 6.99
CA VAL A 35 18.99 0.29 7.54
C VAL A 35 19.64 1.33 6.66
N ALA A 36 18.93 2.42 6.39
CA ALA A 36 19.41 3.63 5.75
C ALA A 36 19.12 4.86 6.63
N GLY A 37 20.17 5.51 7.12
CA GLY A 37 20.07 6.65 8.05
C GLY A 37 20.36 7.98 7.36
N PHE A 38 19.54 9.01 7.67
CA PHE A 38 19.62 10.36 7.11
C PHE A 38 19.56 11.40 8.22
N GLY A 39 20.39 12.43 8.12
CA GLY A 39 20.39 13.54 9.08
C GLY A 39 19.34 14.63 8.75
N SER A 40 18.61 14.51 7.66
CA SER A 40 17.58 15.49 7.26
C SER A 40 16.57 14.89 6.30
N VAL A 41 15.38 15.51 6.22
CA VAL A 41 14.35 15.20 5.22
C VAL A 41 14.88 15.36 3.80
N ALA A 42 15.65 16.41 3.52
CA ALA A 42 16.23 16.66 2.19
C ALA A 42 17.14 15.52 1.74
N ALA A 43 17.97 14.99 2.64
CA ALA A 43 18.84 13.86 2.35
C ALA A 43 18.03 12.57 2.08
N PHE A 44 16.96 12.33 2.85
CA PHE A 44 16.06 11.21 2.63
C PHE A 44 15.31 11.32 1.28
N LEU A 45 14.83 12.50 0.90
CA LEU A 45 14.11 12.71 -0.37
C LEU A 45 15.02 12.57 -1.59
N ALA A 46 16.32 12.84 -1.45
CA ALA A 46 17.31 12.64 -2.50
C ALA A 46 17.63 11.15 -2.74
N GLU A 47 17.31 10.28 -1.79
CA GLU A 47 17.53 8.83 -1.92
C GLU A 47 16.50 8.20 -2.84
N GLN A 48 16.97 7.32 -3.72
CA GLN A 48 16.11 6.53 -4.58
C GLN A 48 15.50 5.39 -3.76
N ARG A 49 14.19 5.48 -3.46
CA ARG A 49 13.50 4.46 -2.67
C ARG A 49 13.43 3.12 -3.41
N ARG A 50 13.74 2.05 -2.69
CA ARG A 50 13.72 0.69 -3.21
C ARG A 50 12.31 0.09 -3.16
N GLU A 51 11.99 -0.77 -4.12
CA GLU A 51 10.72 -1.51 -4.14
C GLU A 51 10.75 -2.74 -3.20
N GLN A 52 10.99 -2.51 -1.90
CA GLN A 52 10.99 -3.55 -0.87
C GLN A 52 10.14 -3.12 0.32
N THR A 53 9.74 -4.08 1.15
CA THR A 53 9.02 -3.80 2.39
C THR A 53 9.81 -2.84 3.26
N SER A 54 9.22 -1.74 3.67
CA SER A 54 9.94 -0.67 4.36
C SER A 54 9.06 0.14 5.30
N CYS A 55 9.70 0.80 6.28
CA CYS A 55 9.08 1.79 7.15
C CYS A 55 10.05 2.94 7.41
N LEU A 56 9.53 4.04 7.98
CA LEU A 56 10.27 5.24 8.31
C LEU A 56 10.20 5.51 9.81
N LEU A 57 11.36 5.54 10.47
CA LEU A 57 11.53 6.14 11.79
C LEU A 57 11.83 7.63 11.58
N LEU A 58 11.01 8.49 12.11
CA LEU A 58 11.05 9.92 11.84
C LEU A 58 11.08 10.71 13.14
N ASP A 59 12.14 11.50 13.36
CA ASP A 59 12.08 12.46 14.46
C ASP A 59 11.04 13.54 14.18
N VAL A 60 10.27 13.88 15.19
CA VAL A 60 9.28 14.97 15.11
C VAL A 60 9.96 16.32 14.96
N ARG A 61 11.13 16.52 15.61
CA ARG A 61 11.85 17.80 15.65
C ARG A 61 13.14 17.73 14.84
N LEU A 62 13.02 17.87 13.53
CA LEU A 62 14.16 18.01 12.64
C LEU A 62 14.53 19.48 12.45
N GLN A 63 15.79 19.75 12.17
CA GLN A 63 16.24 21.10 11.84
C GLN A 63 15.53 21.62 10.58
N GLY A 64 14.72 22.69 10.77
CA GLY A 64 14.08 23.41 9.67
C GLY A 64 12.73 22.86 9.18
N VAL A 65 12.36 21.61 9.52
CA VAL A 65 11.08 20.98 9.11
C VAL A 65 10.50 20.17 10.26
N SER A 66 9.20 20.30 10.52
CA SER A 66 8.52 19.42 11.45
C SER A 66 8.28 18.05 10.78
N GLY A 67 8.59 16.95 11.50
CA GLY A 67 8.27 15.61 11.02
C GLY A 67 6.79 15.41 10.70
N LEU A 68 5.88 16.10 11.42
CA LEU A 68 4.45 16.06 11.13
C LEU A 68 4.09 16.77 9.82
N ASP A 69 4.74 17.87 9.50
CA ASP A 69 4.53 18.57 8.23
C ASP A 69 5.07 17.71 7.07
N PHE A 70 6.19 17.03 7.29
CA PHE A 70 6.75 16.09 6.33
C PHE A 70 5.84 14.87 6.10
N GLN A 71 5.21 14.30 7.15
CA GLN A 71 4.20 13.27 6.97
C GLN A 71 3.03 13.76 6.08
N ALA A 72 2.56 15.00 6.30
CA ALA A 72 1.50 15.59 5.49
C ALA A 72 1.90 15.78 4.02
N GLU A 73 3.17 16.08 3.76
CA GLU A 73 3.74 16.17 2.42
C GLU A 73 3.77 14.79 1.74
N LEU A 74 4.32 13.77 2.41
CA LEU A 74 4.33 12.40 1.90
C LEU A 74 2.92 11.88 1.56
N ASN A 75 1.95 12.15 2.43
CA ASN A 75 0.56 11.77 2.20
C ASN A 75 -0.05 12.49 0.97
N ARG A 76 0.26 13.77 0.78
CA ARG A 76 -0.18 14.57 -0.38
C ARG A 76 0.40 14.05 -1.69
N ASP A 77 1.65 13.62 -1.65
CA ASP A 77 2.37 13.08 -2.81
C ASP A 77 2.03 11.61 -3.09
N GLY A 78 1.10 11.02 -2.30
CA GLY A 78 0.68 9.62 -2.48
C GLY A 78 1.75 8.60 -2.08
N VAL A 79 2.72 9.00 -1.27
CA VAL A 79 3.78 8.14 -0.77
C VAL A 79 3.26 7.33 0.41
N ALA A 80 2.88 6.10 0.16
CA ALA A 80 2.41 5.19 1.18
C ALA A 80 3.58 4.48 1.89
N LEU A 81 4.24 5.17 2.80
CA LEU A 81 5.32 4.65 3.65
C LEU A 81 4.85 4.68 5.11
N PRO A 82 4.79 3.55 5.82
CA PRO A 82 4.45 3.54 7.24
C PRO A 82 5.45 4.34 8.06
N ILE A 83 4.96 5.26 8.89
CA ILE A 83 5.78 6.17 9.69
C ILE A 83 5.60 5.84 11.16
N ILE A 84 6.74 5.74 11.87
CA ILE A 84 6.85 5.69 13.32
C ILE A 84 7.55 6.97 13.76
N PHE A 85 6.90 7.76 14.57
CA PHE A 85 7.52 8.98 15.11
C PHE A 85 8.37 8.70 16.34
N MET A 86 9.48 9.42 16.44
CA MET A 86 10.32 9.49 17.66
C MET A 86 10.35 10.93 18.15
N THR A 87 10.26 11.14 19.47
CA THR A 87 10.31 12.50 20.04
C THR A 87 10.87 12.56 21.44
N GLY A 88 11.70 13.54 21.73
CA GLY A 88 12.18 13.83 23.08
C GLY A 88 11.16 14.59 23.96
N HIS A 89 10.12 15.15 23.37
CA HIS A 89 9.08 15.94 24.08
C HIS A 89 7.73 15.64 23.42
N GLY A 90 7.21 14.43 23.67
CA GLY A 90 5.86 14.06 23.21
C GLY A 90 4.81 14.64 24.14
N ASP A 91 4.02 15.59 23.65
CA ASP A 91 2.75 15.90 24.27
C ASP A 91 1.61 15.05 23.68
N ILE A 92 0.55 14.83 24.46
CA ILE A 92 -0.62 14.04 24.00
C ILE A 92 -1.25 14.63 22.73
N PRO A 93 -1.44 15.95 22.58
CA PRO A 93 -1.95 16.53 21.35
C PRO A 93 -1.13 16.22 20.10
N MET A 94 0.20 16.18 20.21
CA MET A 94 1.10 15.87 19.09
C MET A 94 1.00 14.41 18.65
N SER A 95 1.00 13.47 19.60
CA SER A 95 0.84 12.04 19.27
C SER A 95 -0.53 11.76 18.65
N VAL A 96 -1.59 12.36 19.16
CA VAL A 96 -2.94 12.24 18.58
C VAL A 96 -3.00 12.78 17.14
N ARG A 97 -2.33 13.90 16.86
CA ARG A 97 -2.25 14.45 15.48
C ARG A 97 -1.50 13.50 14.53
N ALA A 98 -0.35 12.97 14.96
CA ALA A 98 0.43 12.01 14.20
C ALA A 98 -0.40 10.77 13.83
N MET A 99 -1.06 10.17 14.83
CA MET A 99 -1.89 8.97 14.63
C MET A 99 -3.10 9.24 13.73
N LYS A 100 -3.79 10.38 13.89
CA LYS A 100 -4.89 10.79 12.99
C LYS A 100 -4.43 11.04 11.56
N ALA A 101 -3.18 11.42 11.36
CA ALA A 101 -2.57 11.59 10.04
C ALA A 101 -2.06 10.26 9.43
N GLY A 102 -2.28 9.13 10.11
CA GLY A 102 -1.95 7.80 9.61
C GLY A 102 -0.55 7.29 10.01
N ALA A 103 0.07 7.86 11.05
CA ALA A 103 1.26 7.24 11.65
C ALA A 103 0.91 5.87 12.23
N VAL A 104 1.88 4.94 12.15
CA VAL A 104 1.72 3.59 12.72
C VAL A 104 1.90 3.62 14.23
N ASP A 105 2.89 4.39 14.70
CA ASP A 105 3.19 4.49 16.12
C ASP A 105 3.92 5.80 16.45
N PHE A 106 4.06 6.06 17.76
CA PHE A 106 4.69 7.25 18.31
C PHE A 106 5.49 6.90 19.57
N LEU A 107 6.82 7.00 19.50
CA LEU A 107 7.75 6.61 20.55
C LEU A 107 8.35 7.84 21.27
N ALA A 108 8.18 7.93 22.58
CA ALA A 108 8.82 8.96 23.40
C ALA A 108 10.27 8.57 23.73
N LYS A 109 11.24 9.42 23.41
CA LYS A 109 12.65 9.26 23.78
C LYS A 109 12.83 9.61 25.28
N PRO A 110 13.55 8.80 26.08
CA PRO A 110 14.16 7.51 25.71
C PRO A 110 13.13 6.37 25.66
N PHE A 111 13.19 5.53 24.65
CA PHE A 111 12.37 4.34 24.48
C PHE A 111 13.21 3.07 24.71
N ARG A 112 12.54 1.95 25.01
CA ARG A 112 13.19 0.64 25.14
C ARG A 112 13.39 0.03 23.75
N ASP A 113 14.44 -0.75 23.60
CA ASP A 113 14.74 -1.47 22.35
C ASP A 113 13.54 -2.32 21.88
N GLN A 114 12.86 -2.99 22.81
CA GLN A 114 11.70 -3.83 22.51
C GLN A 114 10.53 -3.01 21.95
N ASP A 115 10.24 -1.84 22.53
CA ASP A 115 9.15 -0.97 22.06
C ASP A 115 9.41 -0.49 20.62
N LEU A 116 10.67 -0.17 20.30
CA LEU A 116 11.11 0.20 18.96
C LEU A 116 10.94 -0.97 17.97
N LEU A 117 11.39 -2.17 18.34
CA LEU A 117 11.27 -3.35 17.50
C LEU A 117 9.81 -3.73 17.25
N ASP A 118 8.95 -3.68 18.26
CA ASP A 118 7.52 -3.98 18.14
C ASP A 118 6.81 -2.98 17.20
N ALA A 119 7.13 -1.70 17.30
CA ALA A 119 6.62 -0.66 16.39
C ALA A 119 7.08 -0.89 14.94
N ILE A 120 8.35 -1.23 14.74
CA ILE A 120 8.91 -1.53 13.40
C ILE A 120 8.23 -2.76 12.82
N HIS A 121 8.07 -3.84 13.60
CA HIS A 121 7.37 -5.05 13.15
C HIS A 121 5.95 -4.75 12.68
N THR A 122 5.22 -3.93 13.44
CA THR A 122 3.86 -3.50 13.08
C THR A 122 3.85 -2.71 11.77
N ALA A 123 4.80 -1.79 11.62
CA ALA A 123 4.90 -0.96 10.41
C ALA A 123 5.28 -1.79 9.16
N LEU A 124 6.26 -2.69 9.28
CA LEU A 124 6.66 -3.55 8.18
C LEU A 124 5.55 -4.50 7.75
N ALA A 125 4.79 -5.08 8.71
CA ALA A 125 3.63 -5.91 8.41
C ALA A 125 2.57 -5.13 7.63
N ALA A 126 2.27 -3.89 8.03
CA ALA A 126 1.32 -3.03 7.33
C ALA A 126 1.78 -2.69 5.90
N ASP A 127 3.08 -2.41 5.67
CA ASP A 127 3.62 -2.17 4.34
C ASP A 127 3.56 -3.42 3.45
N GLN A 128 3.88 -4.59 4.00
CA GLN A 128 3.82 -5.85 3.28
C GLN A 128 2.38 -6.17 2.83
N GLU A 129 1.40 -6.03 3.70
CA GLU A 129 -0.01 -6.24 3.34
C GLU A 129 -0.49 -5.24 2.27
N ARG A 130 -0.08 -3.97 2.37
CA ARG A 130 -0.39 -2.95 1.37
C ARG A 130 0.21 -3.33 0.02
N ARG A 131 1.51 -3.67 -0.03
CA ARG A 131 2.21 -4.06 -1.25
C ARG A 131 1.59 -5.29 -1.91
N GLN A 132 1.19 -6.30 -1.13
CA GLN A 132 0.50 -7.48 -1.65
C GLN A 132 -0.85 -7.11 -2.29
N ARG A 133 -1.62 -6.22 -1.67
CA ARG A 133 -2.86 -5.70 -2.24
C ARG A 133 -2.63 -4.93 -3.54
N ASP A 134 -1.65 -4.03 -3.55
CA ASP A 134 -1.30 -3.23 -4.73
C ASP A 134 -0.84 -4.12 -5.89
N GLN A 135 0.01 -5.12 -5.63
CA GLN A 135 0.43 -6.11 -6.63
C GLN A 135 -0.74 -6.93 -7.17
N ALA A 136 -1.67 -7.36 -6.31
CA ALA A 136 -2.87 -8.08 -6.75
C ALA A 136 -3.74 -7.21 -7.66
N ILE A 137 -3.96 -5.94 -7.30
CA ILE A 137 -4.74 -4.98 -8.12
C ILE A 137 -4.02 -4.69 -9.43
N ASN A 138 -2.72 -4.46 -9.42
CA ASN A 138 -1.92 -4.22 -10.62
C ASN A 138 -1.95 -5.44 -11.56
N GLY A 139 -1.87 -6.64 -11.01
CA GLY A 139 -2.04 -7.88 -11.78
C GLY A 139 -3.43 -8.02 -12.40
N LEU A 140 -4.49 -7.59 -11.69
CA LEU A 140 -5.85 -7.54 -12.23
C LEU A 140 -5.99 -6.49 -13.34
N ASN A 141 -5.45 -5.30 -13.15
CA ASN A 141 -5.45 -4.23 -14.14
C ASN A 141 -4.72 -4.65 -15.43
N ALA A 142 -3.55 -5.28 -15.30
CA ALA A 142 -2.79 -5.79 -16.43
C ALA A 142 -3.60 -6.81 -17.25
N ARG A 143 -4.27 -7.76 -16.59
CA ARG A 143 -5.17 -8.72 -17.25
C ARG A 143 -6.37 -8.04 -17.89
N TYR A 144 -7.01 -7.11 -17.20
CA TYR A 144 -8.14 -6.36 -17.72
C TYR A 144 -7.77 -5.53 -18.96
N ALA A 145 -6.56 -4.98 -19.03
CA ALA A 145 -6.06 -4.26 -20.20
C ALA A 145 -6.00 -5.14 -21.47
N THR A 146 -5.88 -6.48 -21.33
CA THR A 146 -5.89 -7.42 -22.48
C THR A 146 -7.28 -7.70 -23.03
N LEU A 147 -8.35 -7.28 -22.33
CA LEU A 147 -9.72 -7.48 -22.81
C LEU A 147 -10.04 -6.52 -23.95
N THR A 148 -10.76 -7.06 -24.96
CA THR A 148 -11.35 -6.21 -26.01
C THR A 148 -12.44 -5.32 -25.42
N PRO A 149 -12.83 -4.21 -26.08
CA PRO A 149 -13.93 -3.36 -25.62
C PRO A 149 -15.22 -4.15 -25.34
N ARG A 150 -15.55 -5.14 -26.19
CA ARG A 150 -16.73 -5.98 -26.04
C ARG A 150 -16.65 -6.94 -24.84
N GLU A 151 -15.47 -7.51 -24.61
CA GLU A 151 -15.24 -8.34 -23.42
C GLU A 151 -15.34 -7.54 -22.12
N ARG A 152 -14.83 -6.30 -22.10
CA ARG A 152 -14.96 -5.39 -20.95
C ARG A 152 -16.43 -5.02 -20.66
N GLU A 153 -17.20 -4.67 -21.70
CA GLU A 153 -18.59 -4.35 -21.60
C GLU A 153 -19.40 -5.51 -21.03
N ILE A 154 -19.21 -6.71 -21.58
CA ILE A 154 -19.90 -7.93 -21.12
C ILE A 154 -19.48 -8.30 -19.69
N MET A 155 -18.19 -8.15 -19.33
CA MET A 155 -17.71 -8.37 -17.97
C MET A 155 -18.37 -7.42 -16.98
N ALA A 156 -18.48 -6.13 -17.30
CA ALA A 156 -19.12 -5.12 -16.45
C ALA A 156 -20.63 -5.41 -16.24
N LEU A 157 -21.35 -5.76 -17.31
CA LEU A 157 -22.77 -6.12 -17.23
C LEU A 157 -23.00 -7.42 -16.41
N ALA A 158 -22.11 -8.40 -16.59
CA ALA A 158 -22.13 -9.63 -15.83
C ALA A 158 -21.88 -9.40 -14.33
N ALA A 159 -20.97 -8.50 -13.98
CA ALA A 159 -20.70 -8.10 -12.60
C ALA A 159 -21.89 -7.40 -11.93
N ARG A 160 -22.76 -6.76 -12.72
CA ARG A 160 -24.04 -6.20 -12.24
C ARG A 160 -25.13 -7.24 -12.05
N GLY A 161 -24.83 -8.52 -12.27
CA GLY A 161 -25.76 -9.64 -12.08
C GLY A 161 -26.67 -9.94 -13.28
N LEU A 162 -26.45 -9.33 -14.45
CA LEU A 162 -27.28 -9.57 -15.63
C LEU A 162 -27.04 -10.98 -16.19
N MET A 163 -28.13 -11.65 -16.57
CA MET A 163 -28.08 -12.93 -17.28
C MET A 163 -27.69 -12.73 -18.75
N ASN A 164 -27.17 -13.76 -19.39
CA ASN A 164 -26.73 -13.69 -20.81
C ASN A 164 -27.81 -13.11 -21.74
N LYS A 165 -29.07 -13.46 -21.54
CA LYS A 165 -30.21 -12.96 -22.33
C LYS A 165 -30.36 -11.44 -22.17
N GLN A 166 -30.24 -10.93 -20.95
CA GLN A 166 -30.36 -9.51 -20.67
C GLN A 166 -29.15 -8.75 -21.26
N ILE A 167 -27.94 -9.29 -21.08
CA ILE A 167 -26.71 -8.74 -21.68
C ILE A 167 -26.86 -8.71 -23.20
N ALA A 168 -27.35 -9.79 -23.83
CA ALA A 168 -27.56 -9.88 -25.29
C ALA A 168 -28.49 -8.76 -25.80
N GLY A 169 -29.58 -8.47 -25.05
CA GLY A 169 -30.48 -7.36 -25.36
C GLY A 169 -29.82 -5.99 -25.22
N GLU A 170 -29.07 -5.75 -24.14
CA GLU A 170 -28.38 -4.46 -23.91
C GLU A 170 -27.31 -4.19 -24.95
N VAL A 171 -26.54 -5.21 -25.33
CA VAL A 171 -25.40 -5.04 -26.25
C VAL A 171 -25.72 -5.31 -27.71
N GLY A 172 -26.99 -5.62 -28.06
CA GLY A 172 -27.45 -5.83 -29.42
C GLY A 172 -26.82 -7.04 -30.11
N THR A 173 -26.73 -8.20 -29.41
CA THR A 173 -26.14 -9.43 -29.96
C THR A 173 -26.90 -10.69 -29.53
N SER A 174 -26.45 -11.89 -29.96
CA SER A 174 -27.06 -13.15 -29.52
C SER A 174 -26.51 -13.63 -28.16
N GLU A 175 -27.31 -14.42 -27.43
CA GLU A 175 -26.85 -15.06 -26.18
C GLU A 175 -25.61 -15.95 -26.39
N ILE A 176 -25.51 -16.59 -27.56
CA ILE A 176 -24.37 -17.42 -27.92
C ILE A 176 -23.10 -16.55 -28.01
N THR A 177 -23.21 -15.39 -28.64
CA THR A 177 -22.10 -14.41 -28.75
C THR A 177 -21.67 -13.89 -27.37
N VAL A 178 -22.64 -13.56 -26.50
CA VAL A 178 -22.35 -13.18 -25.10
C VAL A 178 -21.61 -14.29 -24.37
N LYS A 179 -22.05 -15.55 -24.49
CA LYS A 179 -21.39 -16.71 -23.87
C LYS A 179 -19.93 -16.85 -24.34
N ILE A 180 -19.66 -16.64 -25.64
CA ILE A 180 -18.30 -16.68 -26.20
C ILE A 180 -17.42 -15.58 -25.61
N HIS A 181 -17.88 -14.32 -25.64
CA HIS A 181 -17.12 -13.20 -25.08
C HIS A 181 -16.89 -13.34 -23.58
N ARG A 182 -17.89 -13.81 -22.82
CA ARG A 182 -17.73 -14.11 -21.39
C ARG A 182 -16.69 -15.19 -21.16
N GLY A 183 -16.66 -16.27 -21.94
CA GLY A 183 -15.64 -17.31 -21.86
C GLY A 183 -14.25 -16.78 -22.16
N ASN A 184 -14.14 -15.90 -23.16
CA ASN A 184 -12.87 -15.25 -23.48
C ASN A 184 -12.41 -14.30 -22.37
N ALA A 185 -13.32 -13.50 -21.79
CA ALA A 185 -13.03 -12.64 -20.65
C ALA A 185 -12.54 -13.47 -19.44
N MET A 186 -13.25 -14.55 -19.10
CA MET A 186 -12.82 -15.47 -18.02
C MET A 186 -11.41 -16.03 -18.24
N ARG A 187 -11.10 -16.47 -19.46
CA ARG A 187 -9.77 -17.00 -19.78
C ARG A 187 -8.68 -15.93 -19.65
N LYS A 188 -8.88 -14.73 -20.20
CA LYS A 188 -7.92 -13.62 -20.14
C LYS A 188 -7.75 -13.10 -18.73
N MET A 189 -8.82 -13.01 -17.95
CA MET A 189 -8.79 -12.64 -16.54
C MET A 189 -8.25 -13.75 -15.63
N GLN A 190 -8.07 -14.98 -16.14
CA GLN A 190 -7.70 -16.17 -15.38
C GLN A 190 -8.73 -16.53 -14.29
N ALA A 191 -9.99 -16.20 -14.51
CA ALA A 191 -11.11 -16.57 -13.63
C ALA A 191 -11.46 -18.04 -13.81
N LYS A 192 -11.42 -18.83 -12.73
CA LYS A 192 -11.77 -20.25 -12.73
C LYS A 192 -13.28 -20.45 -12.76
N THR A 193 -14.01 -19.56 -12.11
CA THR A 193 -15.47 -19.57 -12.04
C THR A 193 -16.04 -18.22 -12.45
N PHE A 194 -17.35 -18.19 -12.76
CA PHE A 194 -18.03 -16.92 -13.00
C PHE A 194 -18.03 -16.01 -11.76
N ALA A 195 -18.14 -16.59 -10.58
CA ALA A 195 -18.05 -15.83 -9.32
C ALA A 195 -16.67 -15.17 -9.14
N ASP A 196 -15.58 -15.80 -9.62
CA ASP A 196 -14.27 -15.18 -9.63
C ASP A 196 -14.23 -13.95 -10.54
N LEU A 197 -14.81 -14.07 -11.75
CA LEU A 197 -14.88 -12.95 -12.69
C LEU A 197 -15.65 -11.75 -12.10
N VAL A 198 -16.75 -12.02 -11.40
CA VAL A 198 -17.55 -10.98 -10.71
C VAL A 198 -16.71 -10.31 -9.62
N ARG A 199 -16.06 -11.09 -8.73
CA ARG A 199 -15.17 -10.52 -7.69
C ARG A 199 -14.03 -9.70 -8.27
N MET A 200 -13.43 -10.15 -9.38
CA MET A 200 -12.38 -9.39 -10.08
C MET A 200 -12.92 -8.07 -10.65
N ALA A 201 -14.13 -8.06 -11.19
CA ALA A 201 -14.78 -6.85 -11.68
C ALA A 201 -15.12 -5.88 -10.54
N GLU A 202 -15.58 -6.38 -9.39
CA GLU A 202 -15.81 -5.59 -8.19
C GLU A 202 -14.51 -4.96 -7.66
N ALA A 203 -13.43 -5.73 -7.59
CA ALA A 203 -12.10 -5.24 -7.19
C ALA A 203 -11.55 -4.16 -8.13
N LEU A 204 -11.92 -4.20 -9.42
CA LEU A 204 -11.62 -3.17 -10.42
C LEU A 204 -12.60 -1.98 -10.40
N GLY A 205 -13.60 -1.98 -9.51
CA GLY A 205 -14.60 -0.91 -9.43
C GLY A 205 -15.64 -0.90 -10.56
N LEU A 206 -15.75 -1.98 -11.35
CA LEU A 206 -16.62 -2.03 -12.52
C LEU A 206 -18.10 -2.26 -12.19
N ALA A 207 -18.42 -2.79 -11.01
CA ALA A 207 -19.78 -3.08 -10.58
C ALA A 207 -20.63 -1.81 -10.29
N GLY A 208 -19.99 -0.67 -10.05
CA GLY A 208 -20.63 0.60 -9.67
C GLY A 208 -20.84 1.60 -10.81
N VAL A 209 -20.31 1.36 -11.99
CA VAL A 209 -20.47 2.28 -13.13
C VAL A 209 -21.86 2.06 -13.75
N LYS A 210 -22.86 2.87 -13.32
CA LYS A 210 -24.06 3.06 -14.13
C LYS A 210 -23.60 3.54 -15.50
N ALA A 211 -23.91 2.80 -16.56
CA ALA A 211 -23.76 3.28 -17.92
C ALA A 211 -24.48 4.65 -17.98
N GLY A 212 -23.71 5.72 -18.13
CA GLY A 212 -24.25 7.02 -18.37
C GLY A 212 -25.02 6.96 -19.67
N GLY A 213 -26.29 7.37 -19.61
CA GLY A 213 -27.17 7.53 -20.74
C GLY A 213 -26.69 8.66 -21.68
#